data_5b20b842e4938f86c4aaffa1469e5de8
#
_entry.id   5b20b842e4938f86c4aaffa1469e5de8
#
_cell.length_a   1.000
_cell.length_b   1.000
_cell.length_c   1.000
_cell.angle_alpha   90.00
_cell.angle_beta   90.00
_cell.angle_gamma   90.00
#
_symmetry.space_group_name_H-M   'P 1'
#
loop_
_entity.id
_entity.type
_entity.pdbx_description
1 polymer ?
#
loop_
_entity_poly.entity_id
_entity_poly.type
_entity_poly.pdbx_seq_one_letter_code
_entity_poly.pdbx_strand_id
1 'polypeptide(L)'
;MSKTKVAVIGSGNIGTDLMFKIIRRSRTLEMAALVGIDPDSDGLARARRLGIATTDDGVDGLVRLPGFGEIRIVFDATSAKAHIANAAVLAPLGKQLIDLTPAAIGPYTVPAVNLDQHLDAPNMNMVTCGGQATIPVVAAIARVMPVRYGEIVAAIASKSAGPGTRANIDEFTETTRAAIEQVGGAARGKAIIVLNPADPPLIMRDTVLCLTTRLDADAREKVVSSIRQMVADVAAYVPGYRLKQAVQFTDLDAAEDSRTLSPALEPAARTQVSVFLEVEGAGHYLPAYAGNLDIMTSAALRAGERLAAQARRPGAHPAEASR
;
A
#
# COMPACT_ATOMS: atom_id res chain seq x y z
N MET A 1 24.63 -14.81 -4.40
CA MET A 1 23.79 -14.96 -3.20
C MET A 1 22.43 -15.49 -3.63
N SER A 2 21.88 -16.49 -2.94
CA SER A 2 20.56 -17.06 -3.25
C SER A 2 19.47 -16.03 -3.02
N LYS A 3 18.46 -16.00 -3.91
CA LYS A 3 17.27 -15.17 -3.75
C LYS A 3 16.32 -15.77 -2.72
N THR A 4 15.53 -14.95 -2.06
CA THR A 4 14.48 -15.40 -1.13
C THR A 4 13.27 -15.85 -1.94
N LYS A 5 12.87 -17.12 -1.77
CA LYS A 5 11.67 -17.66 -2.44
C LYS A 5 10.40 -17.11 -1.86
N VAL A 6 9.51 -16.69 -2.75
CA VAL A 6 8.23 -16.07 -2.38
C VAL A 6 7.08 -16.68 -3.18
N ALA A 7 5.87 -16.64 -2.60
CA ALA A 7 4.65 -16.97 -3.31
C ALA A 7 3.71 -15.76 -3.35
N VAL A 8 2.82 -15.76 -4.33
CA VAL A 8 1.71 -14.80 -4.42
C VAL A 8 0.40 -15.57 -4.44
N ILE A 9 -0.51 -15.28 -3.52
CA ILE A 9 -1.89 -15.76 -3.51
C ILE A 9 -2.79 -14.69 -4.11
N GLY A 10 -3.55 -15.07 -5.13
CA GLY A 10 -4.36 -14.17 -5.94
C GLY A 10 -3.82 -14.06 -7.37
N SER A 11 -4.48 -14.70 -8.32
CA SER A 11 -4.08 -14.74 -9.74
C SER A 11 -4.76 -13.66 -10.60
N GLY A 12 -5.39 -12.67 -9.96
CA GLY A 12 -5.97 -11.50 -10.61
C GLY A 12 -4.91 -10.47 -11.04
N ASN A 13 -5.37 -9.26 -11.40
CA ASN A 13 -4.51 -8.18 -11.90
C ASN A 13 -3.35 -7.82 -10.96
N ILE A 14 -3.64 -7.67 -9.65
CA ILE A 14 -2.63 -7.30 -8.64
C ILE A 14 -1.56 -8.40 -8.51
N GLY A 15 -1.98 -9.65 -8.28
CA GLY A 15 -1.03 -10.73 -8.10
C GLY A 15 -0.22 -11.03 -9.36
N THR A 16 -0.83 -10.92 -10.55
CA THR A 16 -0.14 -11.08 -11.83
C THR A 16 0.89 -9.97 -12.06
N ASP A 17 0.53 -8.71 -11.77
CA ASP A 17 1.47 -7.58 -11.88
C ASP A 17 2.64 -7.73 -10.91
N LEU A 18 2.35 -8.11 -9.65
CA LEU A 18 3.38 -8.35 -8.64
C LEU A 18 4.32 -9.48 -9.05
N MET A 19 3.79 -10.59 -9.60
CA MET A 19 4.61 -11.68 -10.15
C MET A 19 5.57 -11.14 -11.21
N PHE A 20 5.09 -10.37 -12.19
CA PHE A 20 5.95 -9.79 -13.22
C PHE A 20 6.99 -8.83 -12.64
N LYS A 21 6.62 -8.01 -11.65
CA LYS A 21 7.57 -7.12 -10.97
C LYS A 21 8.67 -7.90 -10.23
N ILE A 22 8.31 -8.96 -9.50
CA ILE A 22 9.29 -9.83 -8.82
C ILE A 22 10.27 -10.40 -9.84
N ILE A 23 9.78 -10.97 -10.93
CA ILE A 23 10.62 -11.61 -11.95
C ILE A 23 11.55 -10.60 -12.64
N ARG A 24 11.03 -9.45 -13.02
CA ARG A 24 11.75 -8.50 -13.88
C ARG A 24 12.60 -7.48 -13.12
N ARG A 25 12.21 -7.16 -11.88
CA ARG A 25 12.79 -6.05 -11.13
C ARG A 25 13.56 -6.48 -9.89
N SER A 26 13.12 -7.56 -9.22
CA SER A 26 13.77 -7.95 -7.99
C SER A 26 15.11 -8.68 -8.19
N ARG A 27 16.10 -8.20 -7.46
CA ARG A 27 17.40 -8.85 -7.35
C ARG A 27 17.50 -9.76 -6.12
N THR A 28 16.54 -9.66 -5.20
CA THR A 28 16.58 -10.33 -3.89
C THR A 28 15.50 -11.39 -3.72
N LEU A 29 14.40 -11.28 -4.48
CA LEU A 29 13.27 -12.21 -4.44
C LEU A 29 13.26 -13.12 -5.67
N GLU A 30 12.76 -14.34 -5.48
CA GLU A 30 12.53 -15.34 -6.51
C GLU A 30 11.08 -15.82 -6.44
N MET A 31 10.35 -15.71 -7.55
CA MET A 31 8.98 -16.17 -7.63
C MET A 31 8.93 -17.69 -7.66
N ALA A 32 8.46 -18.33 -6.57
CA ALA A 32 8.36 -19.77 -6.44
C ALA A 32 6.98 -20.30 -6.85
N ALA A 33 5.89 -19.60 -6.49
CA ALA A 33 4.54 -20.06 -6.80
C ALA A 33 3.55 -18.90 -6.99
N LEU A 34 2.63 -19.05 -7.95
CA LEU A 34 1.42 -18.24 -8.08
C LEU A 34 0.19 -19.10 -7.80
N VAL A 35 -0.68 -18.62 -6.92
CA VAL A 35 -1.82 -19.36 -6.39
C VAL A 35 -3.12 -18.67 -6.78
N GLY A 36 -4.10 -19.43 -7.23
CA GLY A 36 -5.45 -18.96 -7.54
C GLY A 36 -6.52 -19.91 -7.03
N ILE A 37 -7.76 -19.65 -7.40
CA ILE A 37 -8.93 -20.50 -7.15
C ILE A 37 -9.72 -20.79 -8.43
N ASP A 38 -9.28 -20.22 -9.55
CA ASP A 38 -9.88 -20.40 -10.87
C ASP A 38 -8.84 -21.04 -11.79
N PRO A 39 -9.05 -22.29 -12.25
CA PRO A 39 -8.12 -23.00 -13.13
C PRO A 39 -7.91 -22.29 -14.48
N ASP A 40 -8.90 -21.52 -14.94
CA ASP A 40 -8.89 -20.79 -16.20
C ASP A 40 -8.30 -19.38 -16.09
N SER A 41 -7.81 -19.00 -14.92
CA SER A 41 -7.17 -17.70 -14.68
C SER A 41 -6.02 -17.43 -15.65
N ASP A 42 -6.07 -16.28 -16.35
CA ASP A 42 -4.98 -15.81 -17.23
C ASP A 42 -3.66 -15.64 -16.44
N GLY A 43 -3.73 -15.21 -15.17
CA GLY A 43 -2.56 -15.11 -14.30
C GLY A 43 -1.87 -16.46 -14.10
N LEU A 44 -2.63 -17.51 -13.77
CA LEU A 44 -2.08 -18.88 -13.63
C LEU A 44 -1.52 -19.40 -14.96
N ALA A 45 -2.23 -19.16 -16.08
CA ALA A 45 -1.75 -19.57 -17.39
C ALA A 45 -0.42 -18.88 -17.76
N ARG A 46 -0.23 -17.62 -17.40
CA ARG A 46 1.04 -16.89 -17.59
C ARG A 46 2.16 -17.45 -16.71
N ALA A 47 1.87 -17.72 -15.44
CA ALA A 47 2.83 -18.29 -14.51
C ALA A 47 3.33 -19.67 -15.01
N ARG A 48 2.42 -20.54 -15.46
CA ARG A 48 2.77 -21.85 -16.06
C ARG A 48 3.71 -21.70 -17.27
N ARG A 49 3.45 -20.74 -18.17
CA ARG A 49 4.32 -20.47 -19.33
C ARG A 49 5.72 -19.97 -18.93
N LEU A 50 5.86 -19.36 -17.75
CA LEU A 50 7.13 -18.89 -17.21
C LEU A 50 7.84 -19.97 -16.36
N GLY A 51 7.29 -21.19 -16.26
CA GLY A 51 7.85 -22.27 -15.44
C GLY A 51 7.68 -22.08 -13.93
N ILE A 52 6.78 -21.21 -13.52
CA ILE A 52 6.47 -20.99 -12.09
C ILE A 52 5.44 -22.02 -11.66
N ALA A 53 5.63 -22.60 -10.46
CA ALA A 53 4.65 -23.52 -9.89
C ALA A 53 3.30 -22.81 -9.68
N THR A 54 2.22 -23.51 -9.98
CA THR A 54 0.86 -22.99 -9.82
C THR A 54 -0.07 -23.98 -9.16
N THR A 55 -1.07 -23.47 -8.47
CA THR A 55 -2.22 -24.25 -8.00
C THR A 55 -3.47 -23.37 -8.08
N ASP A 56 -4.62 -23.98 -8.29
CA ASP A 56 -5.97 -23.40 -8.26
C ASP A 56 -6.78 -23.86 -7.03
N ASP A 57 -6.12 -24.57 -6.11
CA ASP A 57 -6.69 -25.02 -4.82
C ASP A 57 -6.45 -24.02 -3.67
N GLY A 58 -6.20 -22.75 -3.97
CA GLY A 58 -5.98 -21.72 -2.94
C GLY A 58 -4.78 -22.02 -2.02
N VAL A 59 -4.89 -21.58 -0.77
CA VAL A 59 -3.82 -21.73 0.24
C VAL A 59 -3.50 -23.21 0.53
N ASP A 60 -4.50 -24.07 0.52
CA ASP A 60 -4.30 -25.52 0.74
C ASP A 60 -3.47 -26.16 -0.37
N GLY A 61 -3.69 -25.71 -1.61
CA GLY A 61 -2.85 -26.10 -2.74
C GLY A 61 -1.41 -25.61 -2.58
N LEU A 62 -1.21 -24.36 -2.13
CA LEU A 62 0.12 -23.81 -1.87
C LEU A 62 0.92 -24.67 -0.88
N VAL A 63 0.30 -25.05 0.23
CA VAL A 63 0.96 -25.86 1.28
C VAL A 63 1.37 -27.23 0.76
N ARG A 64 0.63 -27.79 -0.19
CA ARG A 64 0.95 -29.09 -0.82
C ARG A 64 1.98 -29.02 -1.95
N LEU A 65 2.36 -27.82 -2.41
CA LEU A 65 3.33 -27.72 -3.51
C LEU A 65 4.72 -28.25 -3.09
N PRO A 66 5.39 -29.00 -3.97
CA PRO A 66 6.80 -29.30 -3.80
C PRO A 66 7.62 -28.01 -3.63
N GLY A 67 8.48 -27.95 -2.61
CA GLY A 67 9.28 -26.76 -2.32
C GLY A 67 8.59 -25.69 -1.49
N PHE A 68 7.35 -25.89 -1.00
CA PHE A 68 6.67 -24.95 -0.09
C PHE A 68 7.52 -24.61 1.14
N GLY A 69 8.25 -25.59 1.69
CA GLY A 69 9.14 -25.36 2.84
C GLY A 69 10.17 -24.25 2.61
N GLU A 70 10.62 -24.05 1.38
CA GLU A 70 11.61 -23.03 1.02
C GLU A 70 11.03 -21.61 0.85
N ILE A 71 9.70 -21.50 0.71
CA ILE A 71 9.01 -20.22 0.61
C ILE A 71 9.02 -19.54 1.98
N ARG A 72 9.53 -18.33 2.04
CA ARG A 72 9.63 -17.55 3.29
C ARG A 72 8.56 -16.46 3.39
N ILE A 73 8.27 -15.79 2.29
CA ILE A 73 7.35 -14.67 2.23
C ILE A 73 6.18 -15.03 1.32
N VAL A 74 4.97 -14.76 1.76
CA VAL A 74 3.76 -14.93 0.96
C VAL A 74 3.06 -13.58 0.84
N PHE A 75 2.87 -13.12 -0.39
CA PHE A 75 2.05 -11.96 -0.70
C PHE A 75 0.61 -12.41 -0.90
N ASP A 76 -0.32 -11.74 -0.26
CA ASP A 76 -1.75 -12.03 -0.41
C ASP A 76 -2.48 -10.88 -1.14
N ALA A 77 -2.91 -11.14 -2.35
CA ALA A 77 -3.63 -10.24 -3.24
C ALA A 77 -5.07 -10.72 -3.53
N THR A 78 -5.72 -11.27 -2.51
CA THR A 78 -7.08 -11.82 -2.60
C THR A 78 -8.14 -10.82 -2.09
N SER A 79 -8.96 -11.21 -1.12
CA SER A 79 -9.94 -10.36 -0.45
C SER A 79 -9.71 -10.36 1.06
N ALA A 80 -10.26 -9.39 1.78
CA ALA A 80 -10.12 -9.30 3.24
C ALA A 80 -10.52 -10.62 3.94
N LYS A 81 -11.65 -11.19 3.56
CA LYS A 81 -12.13 -12.47 4.11
C LYS A 81 -11.20 -13.64 3.79
N ALA A 82 -10.70 -13.72 2.57
CA ALA A 82 -9.79 -14.78 2.16
C ALA A 82 -8.44 -14.65 2.87
N HIS A 83 -7.91 -13.42 3.03
CA HIS A 83 -6.66 -13.19 3.74
C HIS A 83 -6.71 -13.66 5.20
N ILE A 84 -7.81 -13.42 5.91
CA ILE A 84 -7.99 -13.92 7.29
C ILE A 84 -7.84 -15.45 7.34
N ALA A 85 -8.48 -16.16 6.39
CA ALA A 85 -8.36 -17.61 6.30
C ALA A 85 -6.95 -18.07 5.90
N ASN A 86 -6.34 -17.43 4.91
CA ASN A 86 -4.97 -17.74 4.46
C ASN A 86 -3.95 -17.51 5.57
N ALA A 87 -4.07 -16.42 6.32
CA ALA A 87 -3.20 -16.10 7.44
C ALA A 87 -3.31 -17.15 8.56
N ALA A 88 -4.51 -17.64 8.87
CA ALA A 88 -4.71 -18.69 9.86
C ALA A 88 -4.01 -20.00 9.49
N VAL A 89 -3.90 -20.32 8.19
CA VAL A 89 -3.17 -21.52 7.69
C VAL A 89 -1.65 -21.28 7.69
N LEU A 90 -1.20 -20.09 7.27
CA LEU A 90 0.22 -19.85 6.99
C LEU A 90 1.03 -19.40 8.20
N ALA A 91 0.41 -18.69 9.16
CA ALA A 91 1.10 -18.21 10.35
C ALA A 91 1.71 -19.34 11.21
N PRO A 92 0.99 -20.46 11.50
CA PRO A 92 1.58 -21.59 12.24
C PRO A 92 2.76 -22.26 11.51
N LEU A 93 2.84 -22.07 10.17
CA LEU A 93 3.90 -22.64 9.33
C LEU A 93 5.12 -21.69 9.21
N GLY A 94 5.15 -20.62 10.02
CA GLY A 94 6.27 -19.69 10.08
C GLY A 94 6.46 -18.85 8.80
N LYS A 95 5.42 -18.69 8.00
CA LYS A 95 5.48 -17.84 6.79
C LYS A 95 5.24 -16.38 7.15
N GLN A 96 6.05 -15.47 6.59
CA GLN A 96 5.86 -14.05 6.73
C GLN A 96 4.90 -13.56 5.64
N LEU A 97 3.85 -12.84 6.05
CA LEU A 97 2.77 -12.41 5.16
C LEU A 97 2.90 -10.92 4.83
N ILE A 98 2.67 -10.57 3.57
CA ILE A 98 2.47 -9.21 3.10
C ILE A 98 1.07 -9.14 2.51
N ASP A 99 0.18 -8.47 3.23
CA ASP A 99 -1.24 -8.37 2.93
C ASP A 99 -1.54 -7.13 2.06
N LEU A 100 -2.00 -7.37 0.83
CA LEU A 100 -2.44 -6.33 -0.11
C LEU A 100 -3.97 -6.14 -0.07
N THR A 101 -4.65 -6.77 0.90
CA THR A 101 -6.10 -6.66 1.10
C THR A 101 -6.43 -5.66 2.21
N PRO A 102 -7.66 -5.17 2.32
CA PRO A 102 -8.06 -4.30 3.43
C PRO A 102 -8.45 -5.08 4.70
N ALA A 103 -7.92 -6.29 4.93
CA ALA A 103 -8.26 -7.13 6.09
C ALA A 103 -7.81 -6.54 7.43
N ALA A 104 -6.77 -5.72 7.43
CA ALA A 104 -6.27 -4.96 8.59
C ALA A 104 -5.91 -5.84 9.82
N ILE A 105 -5.37 -7.05 9.60
CA ILE A 105 -4.97 -7.96 10.69
C ILE A 105 -3.49 -7.90 11.07
N GLY A 106 -2.70 -7.09 10.42
CA GLY A 106 -1.32 -6.78 10.77
C GLY A 106 -1.13 -5.28 10.96
N PRO A 107 0.06 -4.82 11.37
CA PRO A 107 0.35 -3.40 11.44
C PRO A 107 0.24 -2.76 10.05
N TYR A 108 -0.40 -1.60 10.00
CA TYR A 108 -0.45 -0.80 8.78
C TYR A 108 0.97 -0.37 8.38
N THR A 109 1.36 -0.72 7.16
CA THR A 109 2.73 -0.53 6.67
C THR A 109 2.74 0.30 5.39
N VAL A 110 3.45 1.42 5.44
CA VAL A 110 3.72 2.29 4.29
C VAL A 110 5.25 2.39 4.16
N PRO A 111 5.86 1.88 3.07
CA PRO A 111 7.31 1.69 2.98
C PRO A 111 8.15 2.93 3.28
N ALA A 112 7.75 4.11 2.78
CA ALA A 112 8.48 5.36 3.01
C ALA A 112 8.28 5.95 4.43
N VAL A 113 7.35 5.40 5.23
CA VAL A 113 7.00 5.95 6.55
C VAL A 113 7.47 5.08 7.69
N ASN A 114 7.09 3.80 7.73
CA ASN A 114 7.25 2.95 8.92
C ASN A 114 7.65 1.49 8.62
N LEU A 115 8.06 1.13 7.41
CA LEU A 115 8.39 -0.26 7.06
C LEU A 115 9.42 -0.88 8.01
N ASP A 116 10.48 -0.14 8.34
CA ASP A 116 11.56 -0.64 9.18
C ASP A 116 11.15 -0.95 10.63
N GLN A 117 10.00 -0.43 11.08
CA GLN A 117 9.43 -0.70 12.40
C GLN A 117 8.69 -2.05 12.47
N HIS A 118 8.34 -2.62 11.32
CA HIS A 118 7.47 -3.81 11.23
C HIS A 118 8.13 -5.03 10.58
N LEU A 119 9.45 -5.00 10.40
CA LEU A 119 10.16 -6.08 9.71
C LEU A 119 10.06 -7.45 10.41
N ASP A 120 9.80 -7.45 11.72
CA ASP A 120 9.61 -8.68 12.52
C ASP A 120 8.13 -9.09 12.64
N ALA A 121 7.21 -8.30 12.08
CA ALA A 121 5.79 -8.62 12.10
C ALA A 121 5.50 -9.86 11.23
N PRO A 122 4.77 -10.85 11.74
CA PRO A 122 4.42 -12.06 10.97
C PRO A 122 3.48 -11.75 9.81
N ASN A 123 2.75 -10.64 9.89
CA ASN A 123 1.83 -10.17 8.86
C ASN A 123 1.91 -8.64 8.79
N MET A 124 2.15 -8.07 7.61
CA MET A 124 2.16 -6.64 7.34
C MET A 124 0.97 -6.29 6.47
N ASN A 125 0.13 -5.37 6.92
CA ASN A 125 -0.96 -4.85 6.10
C ASN A 125 -0.49 -3.65 5.27
N MET A 126 -0.57 -3.75 3.94
CA MET A 126 -0.18 -2.69 3.01
C MET A 126 -1.25 -1.62 2.83
N VAL A 127 -2.21 -1.54 3.74
CA VAL A 127 -3.30 -0.56 3.74
C VAL A 127 -4.18 -0.70 2.48
N THR A 128 -4.17 0.33 1.62
CA THR A 128 -4.91 0.39 0.36
C THR A 128 -4.11 1.18 -0.68
N CYS A 129 -4.50 1.13 -1.94
CA CYS A 129 -3.83 1.94 -2.97
C CYS A 129 -3.89 3.45 -2.69
N GLY A 130 -5.07 3.94 -2.26
CA GLY A 130 -5.21 5.34 -1.84
C GLY A 130 -4.37 5.66 -0.60
N GLY A 131 -4.30 4.73 0.35
CA GLY A 131 -3.46 4.86 1.54
C GLY A 131 -1.97 4.93 1.19
N GLN A 132 -1.48 4.05 0.33
CA GLN A 132 -0.08 4.07 -0.13
C GLN A 132 0.28 5.36 -0.87
N ALA A 133 -0.69 5.95 -1.58
CA ALA A 133 -0.46 7.21 -2.29
C ALA A 133 -0.48 8.45 -1.36
N THR A 134 -1.31 8.48 -0.35
CA THR A 134 -1.65 9.71 0.37
C THR A 134 -1.09 9.80 1.79
N ILE A 135 -1.01 8.68 2.51
CA ILE A 135 -0.48 8.64 3.87
C ILE A 135 0.96 9.14 3.98
N PRO A 136 1.87 8.88 3.01
CA PRO A 136 3.21 9.48 3.03
C PRO A 136 3.18 11.01 3.14
N VAL A 137 2.26 11.66 2.43
CA VAL A 137 2.11 13.13 2.47
C VAL A 137 1.58 13.60 3.82
N VAL A 138 0.57 12.92 4.38
CA VAL A 138 0.06 13.23 5.73
C VAL A 138 1.19 13.10 6.75
N ALA A 139 1.96 12.02 6.70
CA ALA A 139 3.12 11.80 7.58
C ALA A 139 4.21 12.86 7.40
N ALA A 140 4.46 13.30 6.16
CA ALA A 140 5.43 14.37 5.88
C ALA A 140 5.02 15.70 6.53
N ILE A 141 3.72 16.03 6.52
CA ILE A 141 3.20 17.22 7.20
C ILE A 141 3.29 17.03 8.73
N ALA A 142 2.88 15.86 9.23
CA ALA A 142 2.87 15.54 10.66
C ALA A 142 4.27 15.56 11.31
N ARG A 143 5.33 15.30 10.53
CA ARG A 143 6.75 15.44 10.98
C ARG A 143 7.13 16.88 11.31
N VAL A 144 6.45 17.85 10.71
CA VAL A 144 6.73 19.28 10.89
C VAL A 144 5.78 19.92 11.89
N MET A 145 4.48 19.63 11.74
CA MET A 145 3.42 20.26 12.54
C MET A 145 2.31 19.23 12.87
N PRO A 146 1.71 19.28 14.05
CA PRO A 146 0.57 18.42 14.38
C PRO A 146 -0.57 18.57 13.39
N VAL A 147 -0.99 17.45 12.80
CA VAL A 147 -2.14 17.37 11.90
C VAL A 147 -3.39 17.07 12.72
N ARG A 148 -4.30 18.02 12.81
CA ARG A 148 -5.56 17.88 13.56
C ARG A 148 -6.60 17.05 12.81
N TYR A 149 -6.59 17.17 11.48
CA TYR A 149 -7.49 16.44 10.59
C TYR A 149 -6.77 16.17 9.27
N GLY A 150 -6.87 14.95 8.78
CA GLY A 150 -6.35 14.54 7.48
C GLY A 150 -7.45 13.90 6.66
N GLU A 151 -7.78 14.49 5.51
CA GLU A 151 -8.73 13.93 4.54
C GLU A 151 -8.00 13.60 3.25
N ILE A 152 -8.33 12.44 2.68
CA ILE A 152 -7.83 12.06 1.36
C ILE A 152 -8.98 11.75 0.41
N VAL A 153 -8.82 12.14 -0.84
CA VAL A 153 -9.70 11.72 -1.93
C VAL A 153 -8.84 11.00 -2.95
N ALA A 154 -9.03 9.69 -3.07
CA ALA A 154 -8.34 8.85 -4.03
C ALA A 154 -9.23 8.64 -5.26
N ALA A 155 -8.86 9.22 -6.41
CA ALA A 155 -9.58 9.08 -7.66
C ALA A 155 -8.84 8.13 -8.60
N ILE A 156 -9.40 6.95 -8.82
CA ILE A 156 -8.86 5.90 -9.69
C ILE A 156 -9.73 5.70 -10.93
N ALA A 157 -9.14 5.24 -12.03
CA ALA A 157 -9.90 4.86 -13.22
C ALA A 157 -10.89 3.75 -12.87
N SER A 158 -12.15 3.88 -13.25
CA SER A 158 -13.18 2.84 -13.03
C SER A 158 -12.78 1.50 -13.67
N LYS A 159 -12.07 1.55 -14.80
CA LYS A 159 -11.52 0.36 -15.50
C LYS A 159 -10.44 -0.38 -14.71
N SER A 160 -9.75 0.28 -13.77
CA SER A 160 -8.75 -0.36 -12.89
C SER A 160 -9.32 -0.86 -11.56
N ALA A 161 -10.58 -0.53 -11.24
CA ALA A 161 -11.28 -1.02 -10.06
C ALA A 161 -11.89 -2.40 -10.38
N GLY A 162 -11.21 -3.46 -9.98
CA GLY A 162 -11.70 -4.84 -10.13
C GLY A 162 -12.87 -5.18 -9.20
N PRO A 163 -13.43 -6.40 -9.31
CA PRO A 163 -14.54 -6.86 -8.44
C PRO A 163 -14.20 -6.75 -6.95
N GLY A 164 -12.98 -7.08 -6.55
CA GLY A 164 -12.52 -6.98 -5.16
C GLY A 164 -12.57 -5.55 -4.63
N THR A 165 -12.09 -4.56 -5.37
CA THR A 165 -12.16 -3.15 -4.97
C THR A 165 -13.61 -2.68 -4.82
N ARG A 166 -14.49 -3.08 -5.74
CA ARG A 166 -15.90 -2.67 -5.73
C ARG A 166 -16.70 -3.30 -4.59
N ALA A 167 -16.35 -4.52 -4.23
CA ALA A 167 -17.00 -5.25 -3.14
C ALA A 167 -16.54 -4.81 -1.74
N ASN A 168 -15.39 -4.14 -1.63
CA ASN A 168 -14.77 -3.81 -0.34
C ASN A 168 -14.53 -2.27 -0.21
N ILE A 169 -15.47 -1.45 -0.68
CA ILE A 169 -15.37 0.02 -0.58
C ILE A 169 -15.40 0.49 0.87
N ASP A 170 -16.24 -0.12 1.70
CA ASP A 170 -16.36 0.24 3.12
C ASP A 170 -15.07 -0.11 3.87
N GLU A 171 -14.52 -1.30 3.65
CA GLU A 171 -13.23 -1.71 4.21
C GLU A 171 -12.08 -0.82 3.71
N PHE A 172 -12.13 -0.41 2.43
CA PHE A 172 -11.15 0.54 1.89
C PHE A 172 -11.17 1.85 2.67
N THR A 173 -12.34 2.43 2.89
CA THR A 173 -12.46 3.74 3.56
C THR A 173 -12.07 3.63 5.04
N GLU A 174 -12.50 2.58 5.72
CA GLU A 174 -12.20 2.38 7.15
C GLU A 174 -10.71 2.10 7.38
N THR A 175 -10.12 1.17 6.61
CA THR A 175 -8.69 0.85 6.71
C THR A 175 -7.82 2.06 6.38
N THR A 176 -8.18 2.83 5.34
CA THR A 176 -7.42 4.03 4.97
C THR A 176 -7.57 5.11 6.04
N ARG A 177 -8.77 5.34 6.57
CA ARG A 177 -9.02 6.29 7.67
C ARG A 177 -8.15 5.96 8.89
N ALA A 178 -8.18 4.71 9.34
CA ALA A 178 -7.41 4.27 10.49
C ALA A 178 -5.89 4.43 10.26
N ALA A 179 -5.41 4.14 9.05
CA ALA A 179 -4.00 4.30 8.71
C ALA A 179 -3.57 5.78 8.55
N ILE A 180 -4.47 6.69 8.15
CA ILE A 180 -4.21 8.14 8.19
C ILE A 180 -3.92 8.59 9.63
N GLU A 181 -4.66 8.04 10.62
CA GLU A 181 -4.47 8.33 12.03
C GLU A 181 -3.20 7.66 12.57
N GLN A 182 -3.04 6.35 12.38
CA GLN A 182 -2.00 5.55 13.02
C GLN A 182 -0.62 5.72 12.37
N VAL A 183 -0.57 5.83 11.05
CA VAL A 183 0.69 5.93 10.27
C VAL A 183 0.93 7.35 9.81
N GLY A 184 -0.11 8.03 9.34
CA GLY A 184 -0.04 9.43 8.90
C GLY A 184 0.15 10.42 10.05
N GLY A 185 -0.24 10.06 11.28
CA GLY A 185 -0.12 10.92 12.46
C GLY A 185 -1.18 12.02 12.55
N ALA A 186 -2.27 11.92 11.80
CA ALA A 186 -3.41 12.83 11.96
C ALA A 186 -4.23 12.44 13.19
N ALA A 187 -4.71 13.43 13.96
CA ALA A 187 -5.57 13.17 15.11
C ALA A 187 -6.94 12.59 14.70
N ARG A 188 -7.41 12.92 13.49
CA ARG A 188 -8.60 12.37 12.85
C ARG A 188 -8.36 12.20 11.36
N GLY A 189 -8.82 11.07 10.83
CA GLY A 189 -8.71 10.72 9.42
C GLY A 189 -10.07 10.64 8.73
N LYS A 190 -10.09 10.91 7.43
CA LYS A 190 -11.21 10.61 6.53
C LYS A 190 -10.67 10.16 5.18
N ALA A 191 -11.27 9.15 4.61
CA ALA A 191 -10.92 8.65 3.30
C ALA A 191 -12.14 8.62 2.38
N ILE A 192 -11.93 9.04 1.13
CA ILE A 192 -12.94 9.01 0.07
C ILE A 192 -12.31 8.34 -1.14
N ILE A 193 -13.04 7.43 -1.76
CA ILE A 193 -12.65 6.84 -3.05
C ILE A 193 -13.60 7.31 -4.14
N VAL A 194 -13.03 7.68 -5.28
CA VAL A 194 -13.78 8.05 -6.49
C VAL A 194 -13.41 7.09 -7.62
N LEU A 195 -14.40 6.37 -8.15
CA LEU A 195 -14.24 5.54 -9.34
C LEU A 195 -14.54 6.40 -10.58
N ASN A 196 -13.51 6.90 -11.23
CA ASN A 196 -13.63 7.83 -12.35
C ASN A 196 -14.01 7.07 -13.64
N PRO A 197 -15.17 7.35 -14.26
CA PRO A 197 -15.65 6.66 -15.45
C PRO A 197 -15.11 7.22 -16.77
N ALA A 198 -14.21 8.20 -16.75
CA ALA A 198 -13.71 8.86 -17.98
C ALA A 198 -13.17 7.86 -19.00
N ASP A 199 -13.45 8.12 -20.28
CA ASP A 199 -12.92 7.40 -21.43
C ASP A 199 -12.33 8.40 -22.43
N PRO A 200 -11.00 8.35 -22.73
CA PRO A 200 -10.03 7.38 -22.22
C PRO A 200 -9.79 7.48 -20.71
N PRO A 201 -9.40 6.35 -20.07
CA PRO A 201 -9.19 6.32 -18.61
C PRO A 201 -8.08 7.30 -18.18
N LEU A 202 -8.32 8.00 -17.08
CA LEU A 202 -7.33 8.89 -16.48
C LEU A 202 -6.43 8.11 -15.53
N ILE A 203 -5.18 8.55 -15.39
CA ILE A 203 -4.27 8.06 -14.35
C ILE A 203 -4.84 8.38 -12.97
N MET A 204 -4.38 7.67 -11.93
CA MET A 204 -4.78 7.92 -10.55
C MET A 204 -4.41 9.35 -10.14
N ARG A 205 -5.35 10.04 -9.50
CA ARG A 205 -5.19 11.40 -8.98
C ARG A 205 -5.71 11.45 -7.55
N ASP A 206 -4.88 11.96 -6.66
CA ASP A 206 -5.24 12.00 -5.26
C ASP A 206 -5.12 13.41 -4.72
N THR A 207 -6.01 13.73 -3.79
CA THR A 207 -5.99 14.97 -3.04
C THR A 207 -5.79 14.66 -1.56
N VAL A 208 -4.87 15.36 -0.93
CA VAL A 208 -4.65 15.32 0.52
C VAL A 208 -4.99 16.70 1.07
N LEU A 209 -5.87 16.75 2.05
CA LEU A 209 -6.24 17.95 2.78
C LEU A 209 -5.88 17.74 4.25
N CYS A 210 -4.96 18.54 4.78
CA CYS A 210 -4.57 18.48 6.19
C CYS A 210 -4.86 19.81 6.88
N LEU A 211 -5.52 19.75 8.03
CA LEU A 211 -5.66 20.90 8.94
C LEU A 211 -4.56 20.85 10.01
N THR A 212 -3.79 21.91 10.08
CA THR A 212 -2.76 22.13 11.11
C THR A 212 -3.16 23.31 12.00
N THR A 213 -2.37 23.65 13.02
CA THR A 213 -2.38 24.98 13.60
C THR A 213 -1.95 26.01 12.56
N ARG A 214 -2.17 27.30 12.82
CA ARG A 214 -1.75 28.37 11.89
C ARG A 214 -0.27 28.28 11.58
N LEU A 215 0.08 28.29 10.29
CA LEU A 215 1.45 28.21 9.81
C LEU A 215 1.96 29.59 9.41
N ASP A 216 3.13 29.99 9.94
CA ASP A 216 3.90 31.10 9.42
C ASP A 216 4.68 30.71 8.14
N ALA A 217 5.41 31.66 7.57
CA ALA A 217 6.16 31.46 6.34
C ALA A 217 7.24 30.37 6.46
N ASP A 218 7.98 30.34 7.56
CA ASP A 218 9.05 29.37 7.81
C ASP A 218 8.49 27.94 7.97
N ALA A 219 7.38 27.78 8.70
CA ALA A 219 6.70 26.50 8.83
C ALA A 219 6.15 25.99 7.49
N ARG A 220 5.61 26.87 6.63
CA ARG A 220 5.17 26.51 5.27
C ARG A 220 6.32 25.99 4.41
N GLU A 221 7.48 26.65 4.45
CA GLU A 221 8.66 26.20 3.71
C GLU A 221 9.14 24.82 4.19
N LYS A 222 9.18 24.59 5.50
CA LYS A 222 9.52 23.28 6.09
C LYS A 222 8.53 22.19 5.67
N VAL A 223 7.23 22.47 5.66
CA VAL A 223 6.20 21.55 5.19
C VAL A 223 6.41 21.21 3.71
N VAL A 224 6.64 22.20 2.85
CA VAL A 224 6.91 21.97 1.41
C VAL A 224 8.16 21.10 1.22
N SER A 225 9.25 21.40 1.95
CA SER A 225 10.49 20.62 1.89
C SER A 225 10.27 19.17 2.32
N SER A 226 9.57 18.95 3.43
CA SER A 226 9.23 17.61 3.95
C SER A 226 8.38 16.81 2.96
N ILE A 227 7.37 17.45 2.34
CA ILE A 227 6.53 16.81 1.32
C ILE A 227 7.35 16.44 0.08
N ARG A 228 8.21 17.34 -0.41
CA ARG A 228 9.05 17.07 -1.58
C ARG A 228 10.00 15.90 -1.34
N GLN A 229 10.62 15.83 -0.16
CA GLN A 229 11.47 14.71 0.19
C GLN A 229 10.68 13.41 0.23
N MET A 230 9.53 13.40 0.87
CA MET A 230 8.67 12.22 0.94
C MET A 230 8.20 11.76 -0.45
N VAL A 231 7.85 12.70 -1.33
CA VAL A 231 7.48 12.37 -2.72
C VAL A 231 8.65 11.71 -3.45
N ALA A 232 9.87 12.19 -3.25
CA ALA A 232 11.07 11.57 -3.82
C ALA A 232 11.31 10.16 -3.25
N ASP A 233 11.11 9.96 -1.95
CA ASP A 233 11.26 8.66 -1.27
C ASP A 233 10.25 7.64 -1.81
N VAL A 234 8.99 8.03 -2.04
CA VAL A 234 7.98 7.16 -2.66
C VAL A 234 8.30 6.91 -4.14
N ALA A 235 8.68 7.95 -4.89
CA ALA A 235 9.03 7.83 -6.30
C ALA A 235 10.21 6.87 -6.55
N ALA A 236 11.09 6.66 -5.56
CA ALA A 236 12.19 5.71 -5.65
C ALA A 236 11.72 4.25 -5.87
N TYR A 237 10.52 3.89 -5.40
CA TYR A 237 9.93 2.56 -5.65
C TYR A 237 8.64 2.61 -6.50
N VAL A 238 8.04 3.79 -6.68
CA VAL A 238 6.88 4.05 -7.57
C VAL A 238 7.25 5.16 -8.55
N PRO A 239 7.93 4.89 -9.67
CA PRO A 239 8.48 5.93 -10.55
C PRO A 239 7.45 6.93 -11.11
N GLY A 240 6.18 6.51 -11.22
CA GLY A 240 5.08 7.38 -11.69
C GLY A 240 4.43 8.25 -10.62
N TYR A 241 4.93 8.22 -9.38
CA TYR A 241 4.40 9.03 -8.26
C TYR A 241 5.00 10.43 -8.27
N ARG A 242 4.16 11.46 -8.29
CA ARG A 242 4.61 12.84 -8.35
C ARG A 242 3.59 13.84 -7.80
N LEU A 243 4.06 15.01 -7.40
CA LEU A 243 3.19 16.17 -7.20
C LEU A 243 2.60 16.61 -8.55
N LYS A 244 1.30 16.82 -8.59
CA LYS A 244 0.61 17.39 -9.77
C LYS A 244 0.88 18.88 -9.89
N GLN A 245 0.98 19.57 -8.76
CA GLN A 245 1.21 21.03 -8.69
C GLN A 245 1.88 21.40 -7.37
N ALA A 246 2.20 22.67 -7.19
CA ALA A 246 2.75 23.18 -5.93
C ALA A 246 1.76 22.97 -4.77
N VAL A 247 2.32 22.73 -3.57
CA VAL A 247 1.56 22.64 -2.32
C VAL A 247 0.82 23.98 -2.08
N GLN A 248 -0.45 23.90 -1.73
CA GLN A 248 -1.29 25.08 -1.48
C GLN A 248 -1.58 25.23 0.01
N PHE A 249 -1.66 26.46 0.46
CA PHE A 249 -1.99 26.81 1.83
C PHE A 249 -3.17 27.78 1.83
N THR A 250 -4.20 27.45 2.59
CA THR A 250 -5.36 28.32 2.82
C THR A 250 -5.51 28.57 4.30
N ASP A 251 -5.47 29.82 4.70
CA ASP A 251 -5.69 30.19 6.08
C ASP A 251 -7.19 30.30 6.35
N LEU A 252 -7.65 29.56 7.35
CA LEU A 252 -9.03 29.50 7.81
C LEU A 252 -9.15 30.24 9.14
N ASP A 253 -10.16 31.09 9.29
CA ASP A 253 -10.54 31.60 10.61
C ASP A 253 -11.39 30.57 11.39
N ALA A 254 -11.69 30.86 12.67
CA ALA A 254 -12.44 29.93 13.51
C ALA A 254 -13.89 29.69 13.00
N ALA A 255 -14.49 30.65 12.28
CA ALA A 255 -15.82 30.51 11.73
C ALA A 255 -15.83 29.64 10.46
N GLU A 256 -14.80 29.76 9.63
CA GLU A 256 -14.58 28.91 8.45
C GLU A 256 -14.24 27.48 8.81
N ASP A 257 -13.39 27.26 9.83
CA ASP A 257 -13.02 25.96 10.35
C ASP A 257 -14.25 25.15 10.79
N SER A 258 -15.16 25.77 11.51
CA SER A 258 -16.40 25.13 12.00
C SER A 258 -17.36 24.68 10.90
N ARG A 259 -17.30 25.30 9.71
CA ARG A 259 -18.18 24.98 8.56
C ARG A 259 -17.61 23.91 7.64
N THR A 260 -16.29 23.77 7.63
CA THR A 260 -15.62 23.10 6.49
C THR A 260 -15.28 21.65 6.76
N LEU A 261 -14.89 21.24 7.97
CA LEU A 261 -14.15 19.99 8.06
C LEU A 261 -14.47 19.04 9.22
N SER A 262 -15.01 19.46 10.32
CA SER A 262 -15.58 18.53 11.31
C SER A 262 -16.23 19.26 12.49
N PRO A 263 -17.49 18.99 12.82
CA PRO A 263 -18.14 19.51 14.03
C PRO A 263 -17.53 18.99 15.34
N ALA A 264 -16.53 18.10 15.25
CA ALA A 264 -15.86 17.52 16.39
C ALA A 264 -14.52 18.18 16.75
N LEU A 265 -14.06 19.18 15.98
CA LEU A 265 -12.89 19.97 16.33
C LEU A 265 -13.34 21.29 16.95
N GLU A 266 -12.69 21.69 18.07
CA GLU A 266 -12.88 23.03 18.62
C GLU A 266 -12.51 24.07 17.57
N PRO A 267 -13.40 25.08 17.29
CA PRO A 267 -13.13 26.14 16.35
C PRO A 267 -11.84 26.88 16.67
N ALA A 268 -10.96 27.00 15.70
CA ALA A 268 -9.69 27.70 15.86
C ALA A 268 -9.16 28.23 14.51
N ALA A 269 -8.32 29.25 14.56
CA ALA A 269 -7.58 29.67 13.36
C ALA A 269 -6.59 28.59 12.94
N ARG A 270 -6.68 28.13 11.70
CA ARG A 270 -5.90 27.02 11.16
C ARG A 270 -5.29 27.34 9.80
N THR A 271 -4.38 26.51 9.37
CA THR A 271 -3.97 26.46 7.97
C THR A 271 -4.36 25.12 7.38
N GLN A 272 -5.09 25.12 6.29
CA GLN A 272 -5.32 23.98 5.43
C GLN A 272 -4.15 23.82 4.46
N VAL A 273 -3.52 22.66 4.48
CA VAL A 273 -2.49 22.26 3.52
C VAL A 273 -3.15 21.36 2.49
N SER A 274 -3.15 21.76 1.22
CA SER A 274 -3.73 21.00 0.12
C SER A 274 -2.63 20.50 -0.82
N VAL A 275 -2.58 19.19 -1.01
CA VAL A 275 -1.57 18.52 -1.85
C VAL A 275 -2.27 17.68 -2.91
N PHE A 276 -1.84 17.81 -4.15
CA PHE A 276 -2.39 17.09 -5.28
C PHE A 276 -1.32 16.19 -5.90
N LEU A 277 -1.66 14.92 -6.05
CA LEU A 277 -0.77 13.87 -6.51
C LEU A 277 -1.27 13.26 -7.80
N GLU A 278 -0.34 12.73 -8.58
CA GLU A 278 -0.60 11.83 -9.68
C GLU A 278 0.20 10.56 -9.50
N VAL A 279 -0.41 9.43 -9.81
CA VAL A 279 0.25 8.12 -9.86
C VAL A 279 -0.01 7.50 -11.24
N GLU A 280 1.04 7.43 -12.02
CA GLU A 280 1.04 6.80 -13.32
C GLU A 280 1.63 5.40 -13.22
N GLY A 281 0.94 4.40 -13.75
CA GLY A 281 1.44 3.03 -13.75
C GLY A 281 2.67 2.89 -14.64
N ALA A 282 3.63 2.10 -14.21
CA ALA A 282 4.90 1.92 -14.91
C ALA A 282 4.80 1.09 -16.20
N GLY A 283 3.63 0.58 -16.55
CA GLY A 283 3.41 -0.16 -17.79
C GLY A 283 4.09 -1.53 -17.86
N HIS A 284 4.40 -2.15 -16.70
CA HIS A 284 5.10 -3.44 -16.71
C HIS A 284 4.22 -4.61 -17.16
N TYR A 285 2.99 -4.64 -16.69
CA TYR A 285 1.94 -5.59 -17.08
C TYR A 285 0.62 -4.85 -17.29
N LEU A 286 0.27 -3.97 -16.36
CA LEU A 286 -0.95 -3.17 -16.41
C LEU A 286 -0.72 -1.85 -17.16
N PRO A 287 -1.76 -1.27 -17.81
CA PRO A 287 -1.64 -0.01 -18.52
C PRO A 287 -1.35 1.17 -17.57
N ALA A 288 -0.83 2.27 -18.12
CA ALA A 288 -0.41 3.45 -17.39
C ALA A 288 -1.53 4.07 -16.52
N TYR A 289 -2.79 3.95 -16.92
CA TYR A 289 -3.92 4.45 -16.11
C TYR A 289 -4.14 3.66 -14.80
N ALA A 290 -3.60 2.44 -14.69
CA ALA A 290 -3.73 1.58 -13.51
C ALA A 290 -2.70 1.91 -12.41
N GLY A 291 -2.44 3.20 -12.17
CA GLY A 291 -1.50 3.66 -11.15
C GLY A 291 -1.84 3.16 -9.73
N ASN A 292 -3.11 2.98 -9.42
CA ASN A 292 -3.57 2.41 -8.16
C ASN A 292 -3.10 0.96 -7.95
N LEU A 293 -3.07 0.15 -8.98
CA LEU A 293 -2.57 -1.23 -8.90
C LEU A 293 -1.05 -1.24 -8.84
N ASP A 294 -0.40 -0.37 -9.63
CA ASP A 294 1.05 -0.24 -9.69
C ASP A 294 1.66 0.18 -8.35
N ILE A 295 1.06 1.16 -7.65
CA ILE A 295 1.56 1.60 -6.33
C ILE A 295 1.44 0.50 -5.28
N MET A 296 0.35 -0.28 -5.28
CA MET A 296 0.17 -1.41 -4.35
C MET A 296 1.24 -2.47 -4.55
N THR A 297 1.43 -2.91 -5.79
CA THR A 297 2.42 -3.97 -6.10
C THR A 297 3.85 -3.49 -5.94
N SER A 298 4.13 -2.21 -6.19
CA SER A 298 5.44 -1.60 -5.96
C SER A 298 5.76 -1.46 -4.47
N ALA A 299 4.79 -1.06 -3.65
CA ALA A 299 4.93 -0.99 -2.19
C ALA A 299 5.15 -2.39 -1.59
N ALA A 300 4.37 -3.38 -2.03
CA ALA A 300 4.52 -4.76 -1.59
C ALA A 300 5.89 -5.35 -1.99
N LEU A 301 6.34 -5.12 -3.22
CA LEU A 301 7.67 -5.51 -3.68
C LEU A 301 8.75 -4.90 -2.78
N ARG A 302 8.66 -3.59 -2.50
CA ARG A 302 9.60 -2.88 -1.62
C ARG A 302 9.64 -3.50 -0.22
N ALA A 303 8.49 -3.83 0.36
CA ALA A 303 8.40 -4.51 1.64
C ALA A 303 9.07 -5.89 1.60
N GLY A 304 8.77 -6.71 0.61
CA GLY A 304 9.38 -8.04 0.45
C GLY A 304 10.90 -7.99 0.26
N GLU A 305 11.41 -7.04 -0.52
CA GLU A 305 12.86 -6.86 -0.71
C GLU A 305 13.55 -6.44 0.58
N ARG A 306 12.91 -5.60 1.37
CA ARG A 306 13.43 -5.16 2.66
C ARG A 306 13.49 -6.31 3.68
N LEU A 307 12.44 -7.15 3.74
CA LEU A 307 12.41 -8.37 4.55
C LEU A 307 13.52 -9.35 4.13
N ALA A 308 13.65 -9.58 2.82
CA ALA A 308 14.71 -10.44 2.31
C ALA A 308 16.13 -9.93 2.65
N ALA A 309 16.30 -8.62 2.69
CA ALA A 309 17.57 -7.99 3.08
C ALA A 309 17.85 -8.13 4.58
N GLN A 310 16.83 -8.02 5.45
CA GLN A 310 16.98 -8.23 6.88
C GLN A 310 17.38 -9.68 7.21
N ALA A 311 16.70 -10.66 6.60
CA ALA A 311 16.98 -12.07 6.84
C ALA A 311 18.43 -12.50 6.46
N ARG A 312 19.16 -11.65 5.73
CA ARG A 312 20.55 -11.88 5.30
C ARG A 312 21.59 -11.23 6.23
N ARG A 313 21.17 -10.43 7.23
CA ARG A 313 22.10 -9.85 8.20
C ARG A 313 22.63 -10.96 9.12
N PRO A 314 23.96 -11.10 9.32
CA PRO A 314 24.50 -12.03 10.31
C PRO A 314 23.97 -11.67 11.69
N GLY A 315 23.28 -12.57 12.36
CA GLY A 315 22.71 -12.36 13.70
C GLY A 315 21.18 -12.29 13.77
N ALA A 316 20.44 -12.30 12.65
CA ALA A 316 18.99 -12.44 12.64
C ALA A 316 18.59 -13.95 12.63
N HIS A 317 18.91 -14.68 13.72
CA HIS A 317 18.27 -15.97 13.97
C HIS A 317 17.01 -15.74 14.80
N PRO A 318 15.84 -16.31 14.41
CA PRO A 318 14.73 -16.44 15.35
C PRO A 318 15.22 -17.25 16.53
N ALA A 319 14.93 -16.75 17.75
CA ALA A 319 15.19 -17.51 18.98
C ALA A 319 14.58 -18.91 18.80
N GLU A 320 15.43 -19.93 18.94
CA GLU A 320 14.98 -21.30 19.10
C GLU A 320 13.94 -21.31 20.23
N ALA A 321 12.69 -21.63 19.86
CA ALA A 321 11.69 -21.97 20.83
C ALA A 321 12.21 -23.19 21.58
N SER A 322 12.79 -22.97 22.76
CA SER A 322 13.20 -24.00 23.69
C SER A 322 11.97 -24.81 24.10
N ARG A 323 12.08 -26.07 23.88
CA ARG A 323 11.37 -27.28 24.31
C ARG A 323 10.33 -27.13 25.42
#